data_02304e8abdff03dd384b4f10df2b8579
#
_entry.id   02304e8abdff03dd384b4f10df2b8579
#
_cell.length_a   1.000
_cell.length_b   1.000
_cell.length_c   1.000
_cell.angle_alpha   90.00
_cell.angle_beta   90.00
_cell.angle_gamma   90.00
#
_symmetry.space_group_name_H-M   'P 1'
#
loop_
_entity.id
_entity.type
_entity.pdbx_description
1 polymer ?
#
loop_
_entity_poly.entity_id
_entity_poly.type
_entity_poly.pdbx_seq_one_letter_code
_entity_poly.pdbx_strand_id
1 'polypeptide(L)'
;VKQYPVRFGIQTPQQNGSWSEMVALWREVDTLGFDSAWVFDHFLPIFSDPTGPCLEGWTSLSALAMVSQHVRLGVMVTGNTYRHPAVLAKMATTLDIISQGRLILGLGAGWFELEHKTFGLPFPRIRERLQRLDEALTVITRLWTEQRVTFAGQYYQL
;
A
#
# COMPACT_ATOMS: atom_id res chain seq x y z
N VAL A 1 -16.75 -28.41 8.98
CA VAL A 1 -16.40 -26.97 9.06
C VAL A 1 -14.93 -26.85 8.70
N LYS A 2 -14.60 -26.13 7.60
CA LYS A 2 -13.19 -25.84 7.26
C LYS A 2 -12.63 -24.93 8.36
N GLN A 3 -11.70 -25.42 9.16
CA GLN A 3 -10.93 -24.57 10.07
C GLN A 3 -9.89 -23.79 9.25
N TYR A 4 -10.02 -22.48 9.24
CA TYR A 4 -8.97 -21.61 8.71
C TYR A 4 -8.03 -21.23 9.86
N PRO A 5 -6.72 -21.35 9.70
CA PRO A 5 -5.79 -20.95 10.75
C PRO A 5 -5.90 -19.43 10.99
N VAL A 6 -5.89 -19.03 12.24
CA VAL A 6 -5.78 -17.61 12.62
C VAL A 6 -4.39 -17.12 12.20
N ARG A 7 -4.32 -15.96 11.58
CA ARG A 7 -3.08 -15.30 11.16
C ARG A 7 -2.91 -13.98 11.90
N PHE A 8 -1.68 -13.69 12.29
CA PHE A 8 -1.32 -12.48 13.02
C PHE A 8 -0.46 -11.58 12.15
N GLY A 9 -0.90 -10.35 11.97
CA GLY A 9 -0.13 -9.30 11.29
C GLY A 9 0.15 -8.15 12.23
N ILE A 10 1.21 -7.40 11.93
CA ILE A 10 1.57 -6.18 12.65
C ILE A 10 1.60 -5.00 11.69
N GLN A 11 1.01 -3.88 12.08
CA GLN A 11 1.14 -2.61 11.37
C GLN A 11 2.27 -1.80 12.03
N THR A 12 3.24 -1.43 11.22
CA THR A 12 4.42 -0.66 11.64
C THR A 12 4.40 0.69 10.90
N PRO A 13 3.77 1.72 11.46
CA PRO A 13 3.66 3.00 10.79
C PRO A 13 5.04 3.66 10.64
N GLN A 14 5.36 4.11 9.42
CA GLN A 14 6.63 4.75 9.07
C GLN A 14 6.64 6.25 9.39
N GLN A 15 6.13 6.64 10.55
CA GLN A 15 6.05 8.01 11.04
C GLN A 15 6.76 8.17 12.38
N ASN A 16 7.26 9.38 12.66
CA ASN A 16 7.86 9.76 13.94
C ASN A 16 8.99 8.83 14.42
N GLY A 17 9.66 8.17 13.50
CA GLY A 17 10.78 7.27 13.75
C GLY A 17 11.83 7.35 12.64
N SER A 18 12.97 6.72 12.87
CA SER A 18 14.07 6.65 11.92
C SER A 18 13.96 5.42 11.01
N TRP A 19 14.62 5.46 9.86
CA TRP A 19 14.77 4.32 8.98
C TRP A 19 15.45 3.12 9.67
N SER A 20 16.45 3.38 10.49
CA SER A 20 17.17 2.32 11.22
C SER A 20 16.28 1.57 12.21
N GLU A 21 15.39 2.27 12.90
CA GLU A 21 14.40 1.67 13.80
C GLU A 21 13.42 0.80 13.02
N MET A 22 12.94 1.27 11.88
CA MET A 22 12.08 0.47 11.01
C MET A 22 12.75 -0.81 10.53
N VAL A 23 13.99 -0.73 10.08
CA VAL A 23 14.77 -1.91 9.65
C VAL A 23 14.93 -2.91 10.79
N ALA A 24 15.28 -2.43 12.00
CA ALA A 24 15.42 -3.28 13.17
C ALA A 24 14.10 -3.98 13.53
N LEU A 25 13.00 -3.24 13.56
CA LEU A 25 11.66 -3.75 13.84
C LEU A 25 11.23 -4.82 12.80
N TRP A 26 11.45 -4.58 11.52
CA TRP A 26 11.05 -5.53 10.48
C TRP A 26 11.84 -6.83 10.52
N ARG A 27 13.13 -6.78 10.86
CA ARG A 27 13.94 -7.98 11.12
C ARG A 27 13.42 -8.78 12.31
N GLU A 28 13.04 -8.09 13.38
CA GLU A 28 12.46 -8.73 14.56
C GLU A 28 11.10 -9.36 14.25
N VAL A 29 10.22 -8.66 13.55
CA VAL A 29 8.90 -9.15 13.10
C VAL A 29 9.04 -10.42 12.26
N ASP A 30 10.00 -10.44 11.33
CA ASP A 30 10.29 -11.61 10.49
C ASP A 30 10.81 -12.79 11.32
N THR A 31 11.68 -12.52 12.29
CA THR A 31 12.24 -13.54 13.20
C THR A 31 11.20 -14.11 14.16
N LEU A 32 10.29 -13.28 14.67
CA LEU A 32 9.20 -13.71 15.56
C LEU A 32 8.10 -14.51 14.87
N GLY A 33 8.12 -14.58 13.53
CA GLY A 33 7.20 -15.41 12.77
C GLY A 33 5.79 -14.84 12.63
N PHE A 34 5.64 -13.53 12.59
CA PHE A 34 4.36 -12.92 12.19
C PHE A 34 4.00 -13.32 10.76
N ASP A 35 2.71 -13.51 10.49
CA ASP A 35 2.23 -13.87 9.15
C ASP A 35 2.33 -12.71 8.17
N SER A 36 2.20 -11.46 8.64
CA SER A 36 2.28 -10.27 7.79
C SER A 36 2.74 -9.02 8.54
N ALA A 37 3.41 -8.13 7.81
CA ALA A 37 3.81 -6.80 8.28
C ALA A 37 3.35 -5.73 7.30
N TRP A 38 2.94 -4.58 7.83
CA TRP A 38 2.24 -3.56 7.07
C TRP A 38 2.80 -2.17 7.36
N VAL A 39 2.99 -1.39 6.31
CA VAL A 39 3.11 0.07 6.38
C VAL A 39 1.79 0.72 5.98
N PHE A 40 1.68 2.05 6.06
CA PHE A 40 0.53 2.77 5.52
C PHE A 40 0.93 3.67 4.32
N ASP A 41 -0.05 4.20 3.59
CA ASP A 41 0.17 5.05 2.42
C ASP A 41 -0.16 6.52 2.76
N HIS A 42 0.57 7.07 3.73
CA HIS A 42 0.46 8.47 4.11
C HIS A 42 1.80 9.21 3.91
N PHE A 43 1.73 10.50 3.60
CA PHE A 43 2.87 11.39 3.40
C PHE A 43 3.14 12.28 4.62
N LEU A 44 2.15 12.37 5.52
CA LEU A 44 2.21 13.08 6.78
C LEU A 44 1.90 12.13 7.93
N PRO A 45 2.43 12.37 9.14
CA PRO A 45 2.03 11.62 10.31
C PRO A 45 0.54 11.75 10.58
N ILE A 46 -0.14 10.62 10.83
CA ILE A 46 -1.57 10.57 11.16
C ILE A 46 -1.82 10.28 12.64
N PHE A 47 -0.77 9.95 13.38
CA PHE A 47 -0.79 9.72 14.82
C PHE A 47 0.33 10.50 15.48
N SER A 48 0.11 10.94 16.72
CA SER A 48 1.05 11.72 17.53
C SER A 48 1.47 13.07 16.89
N ASP A 49 2.75 13.40 16.80
CA ASP A 49 3.23 14.67 16.29
C ASP A 49 3.01 14.79 14.76
N PRO A 50 2.12 15.69 14.29
CA PRO A 50 1.83 15.86 12.87
C PRO A 50 2.96 16.56 12.10
N THR A 51 3.96 17.12 12.80
CA THR A 51 5.12 17.81 12.19
C THR A 51 6.35 16.91 12.08
N GLY A 52 6.26 15.69 12.62
CA GLY A 52 7.35 14.72 12.60
C GLY A 52 7.62 14.12 11.22
N PRO A 53 8.70 13.36 11.09
CA PRO A 53 9.02 12.70 9.81
C PRO A 53 7.99 11.62 9.45
N CYS A 54 7.72 11.47 8.16
CA CYS A 54 6.93 10.38 7.60
C CYS A 54 7.60 9.90 6.31
N LEU A 55 8.01 8.64 6.28
CA LEU A 55 8.59 8.04 5.08
C LEU A 55 7.48 7.61 4.11
N GLU A 56 7.75 7.71 2.81
CA GLU A 56 6.79 7.27 1.80
C GLU A 56 6.62 5.74 1.81
N GLY A 57 5.37 5.27 1.84
CA GLY A 57 5.04 3.88 2.14
C GLY A 57 5.58 2.87 1.14
N TRP A 58 5.34 3.06 -0.16
CA TRP A 58 5.76 2.11 -1.20
C TRP A 58 7.27 2.04 -1.39
N THR A 59 7.94 3.19 -1.30
CA THR A 59 9.41 3.26 -1.35
C THR A 59 10.03 2.53 -0.15
N SER A 60 9.51 2.82 1.04
CA SER A 60 9.97 2.16 2.27
C SER A 60 9.70 0.65 2.24
N LEU A 61 8.50 0.23 1.80
CA LEU A 61 8.12 -1.17 1.72
C LEU A 61 9.03 -1.96 0.76
N SER A 62 9.44 -1.34 -0.35
CA SER A 62 10.36 -1.97 -1.30
C SER A 62 11.73 -2.27 -0.67
N ALA A 63 12.24 -1.37 0.15
CA ALA A 63 13.48 -1.58 0.90
C ALA A 63 13.31 -2.59 2.06
N LEU A 64 12.16 -2.55 2.76
CA LEU A 64 11.83 -3.48 3.83
C LEU A 64 11.65 -4.92 3.33
N ALA A 65 11.19 -5.10 2.10
CA ALA A 65 11.11 -6.40 1.45
C ALA A 65 12.48 -7.10 1.32
N MET A 66 13.56 -6.32 1.27
CA MET A 66 14.93 -6.84 1.18
C MET A 66 15.54 -7.19 2.52
N VAL A 67 15.00 -6.66 3.62
CA VAL A 67 15.52 -6.94 4.99
C VAL A 67 14.69 -8.00 5.73
N SER A 68 13.55 -8.41 5.19
CA SER A 68 12.71 -9.50 5.65
C SER A 68 12.70 -10.65 4.63
N GLN A 69 12.49 -11.90 5.07
CA GLN A 69 12.56 -13.07 4.19
C GLN A 69 11.28 -13.92 4.17
N HIS A 70 10.52 -13.94 5.25
CA HIS A 70 9.40 -14.85 5.44
C HIS A 70 8.05 -14.13 5.55
N VAL A 71 8.00 -13.01 6.27
CA VAL A 71 6.77 -12.28 6.52
C VAL A 71 6.17 -11.75 5.22
N ARG A 72 4.86 -11.93 5.05
CA ARG A 72 4.13 -11.26 3.97
C ARG A 72 4.08 -9.77 4.25
N LEU A 73 4.10 -8.96 3.22
CA LEU A 73 4.24 -7.52 3.36
C LEU A 73 3.21 -6.76 2.53
N GLY A 74 2.82 -5.60 2.97
CA GLY A 74 1.84 -4.79 2.25
C GLY A 74 1.70 -3.37 2.78
N VAL A 75 0.89 -2.62 2.06
CA VAL A 75 0.40 -1.31 2.48
C VAL A 75 -1.03 -1.46 2.97
N MET A 76 -1.33 -0.99 4.18
CA MET A 76 -2.65 -1.06 4.77
C MET A 76 -3.20 0.35 5.07
N VAL A 77 -3.89 0.96 4.10
CA VAL A 77 -4.10 0.50 2.72
C VAL A 77 -3.63 1.57 1.76
N THR A 78 -3.33 1.19 0.52
CA THR A 78 -2.93 2.14 -0.53
C THR A 78 -4.08 3.08 -0.86
N GLY A 79 -3.83 4.39 -0.86
CA GLY A 79 -4.78 5.40 -1.27
C GLY A 79 -4.94 5.46 -2.79
N ASN A 80 -6.13 5.10 -3.29
CA ASN A 80 -6.40 5.14 -4.74
C ASN A 80 -6.31 6.56 -5.35
N THR A 81 -6.34 7.58 -4.52
CA THR A 81 -6.26 9.00 -4.92
C THR A 81 -4.84 9.49 -5.18
N TYR A 82 -3.81 8.75 -4.77
CA TYR A 82 -2.42 9.21 -4.83
C TYR A 82 -1.71 8.87 -6.14
N ARG A 83 -2.17 7.84 -6.86
CA ARG A 83 -1.52 7.40 -8.11
C ARG A 83 -2.49 6.71 -9.05
N HIS A 84 -2.14 6.72 -10.35
CA HIS A 84 -2.94 6.02 -11.36
C HIS A 84 -2.93 4.49 -11.11
N PRO A 85 -4.07 3.79 -11.21
CA PRO A 85 -4.15 2.35 -10.90
C PRO A 85 -3.25 1.47 -11.77
N ALA A 86 -3.01 1.83 -13.02
CA ALA A 86 -2.07 1.08 -13.87
C ALA A 86 -0.61 1.21 -13.37
N VAL A 87 -0.23 2.39 -12.86
CA VAL A 87 1.08 2.59 -12.22
C VAL A 87 1.17 1.77 -10.94
N LEU A 88 0.11 1.79 -10.12
CA LEU A 88 0.05 0.98 -8.91
C LEU A 88 0.15 -0.52 -9.21
N ALA A 89 -0.56 -1.02 -10.22
CA ALA A 89 -0.45 -2.41 -10.65
C ALA A 89 0.99 -2.78 -11.03
N LYS A 90 1.70 -1.87 -11.73
CA LYS A 90 3.11 -2.08 -12.09
C LYS A 90 4.03 -2.08 -10.87
N MET A 91 3.85 -1.14 -9.94
CA MET A 91 4.59 -1.08 -8.69
C MET A 91 4.39 -2.36 -7.87
N ALA A 92 3.14 -2.77 -7.69
CA ALA A 92 2.77 -3.97 -6.95
C ALA A 92 3.39 -5.24 -7.57
N THR A 93 3.29 -5.42 -8.89
CA THR A 93 3.93 -6.55 -9.58
C THR A 93 5.44 -6.55 -9.38
N THR A 94 6.07 -5.38 -9.47
CA THR A 94 7.53 -5.25 -9.28
C THR A 94 7.92 -5.66 -7.86
N LEU A 95 7.20 -5.17 -6.86
CA LEU A 95 7.47 -5.51 -5.46
C LEU A 95 7.15 -6.98 -5.14
N ASP A 96 6.13 -7.56 -5.76
CA ASP A 96 5.82 -8.98 -5.61
C ASP A 96 6.97 -9.86 -6.14
N ILE A 97 7.54 -9.51 -7.30
CA ILE A 97 8.72 -10.18 -7.85
C ILE A 97 9.93 -10.03 -6.92
N ILE A 98 10.22 -8.81 -6.46
CA ILE A 98 11.34 -8.53 -5.54
C ILE A 98 11.19 -9.32 -4.24
N SER A 99 9.98 -9.37 -3.70
CA SER A 99 9.67 -10.07 -2.45
C SER A 99 9.43 -11.58 -2.62
N GLN A 100 9.54 -12.12 -3.84
CA GLN A 100 9.29 -13.54 -4.15
C GLN A 100 7.88 -14.02 -3.77
N GLY A 101 6.87 -13.23 -4.16
CA GLY A 101 5.45 -13.59 -3.98
C GLY A 101 4.88 -13.30 -2.59
N ARG A 102 5.53 -12.42 -1.81
CA ARG A 102 5.09 -12.09 -0.44
C ARG A 102 4.16 -10.89 -0.36
N LEU A 103 3.94 -10.16 -1.46
CA LEU A 103 3.12 -8.95 -1.43
C LEU A 103 1.64 -9.26 -1.16
N ILE A 104 1.01 -8.40 -0.37
CA ILE A 104 -0.44 -8.29 -0.24
C ILE A 104 -0.82 -6.86 -0.63
N LEU A 105 -1.63 -6.70 -1.67
CA LEU A 105 -2.15 -5.39 -2.05
C LEU A 105 -3.40 -5.06 -1.25
N GLY A 106 -3.32 -4.05 -0.37
CA GLY A 106 -4.46 -3.38 0.23
C GLY A 106 -4.76 -2.07 -0.51
N LEU A 107 -6.01 -1.82 -0.84
CA LEU A 107 -6.43 -0.64 -1.59
C LEU A 107 -7.67 0.00 -0.96
N GLY A 108 -7.70 1.33 -0.87
CA GLY A 108 -8.78 2.11 -0.30
C GLY A 108 -9.09 3.39 -1.08
N ALA A 109 -10.25 3.98 -0.81
CA ALA A 109 -10.73 5.17 -1.53
C ALA A 109 -10.00 6.49 -1.16
N GLY A 110 -9.12 6.47 -0.15
CA GLY A 110 -8.50 7.66 0.41
C GLY A 110 -9.43 8.41 1.39
N TRP A 111 -8.87 9.05 2.39
CA TRP A 111 -9.67 9.75 3.42
C TRP A 111 -9.01 11.03 3.95
N PHE A 112 -7.68 11.13 3.97
CA PHE A 112 -6.96 12.20 4.64
C PHE A 112 -6.83 13.43 3.73
N GLU A 113 -7.81 14.33 3.81
CA GLU A 113 -7.91 15.53 2.96
C GLU A 113 -6.71 16.47 3.11
N LEU A 114 -6.11 16.57 4.30
CA LEU A 114 -4.97 17.44 4.56
C LEU A 114 -3.79 17.12 3.64
N GLU A 115 -3.47 15.84 3.46
CA GLU A 115 -2.38 15.43 2.55
C GLU A 115 -2.65 15.85 1.12
N HIS A 116 -3.88 15.66 0.64
CA HIS A 116 -4.27 16.06 -0.71
C HIS A 116 -4.07 17.57 -0.92
N LYS A 117 -4.48 18.37 0.06
CA LYS A 117 -4.25 19.83 0.01
C LYS A 117 -2.77 20.18 0.06
N THR A 118 -2.00 19.55 0.93
CA THR A 118 -0.58 19.82 1.13
C THR A 118 0.24 19.48 -0.11
N PHE A 119 -0.07 18.35 -0.76
CA PHE A 119 0.66 17.86 -1.93
C PHE A 119 0.02 18.25 -3.27
N GLY A 120 -1.03 19.09 -3.27
CA GLY A 120 -1.70 19.52 -4.50
C GLY A 120 -2.44 18.40 -5.23
N LEU A 121 -2.86 17.35 -4.53
CA LEU A 121 -3.56 16.21 -5.10
C LEU A 121 -5.07 16.45 -5.10
N PRO A 122 -5.81 16.00 -6.13
CA PRO A 122 -7.26 16.09 -6.15
C PRO A 122 -7.89 15.28 -5.00
N PHE A 123 -8.86 15.90 -4.31
CA PHE A 123 -9.66 15.21 -3.30
C PHE A 123 -11.16 15.32 -3.64
N PRO A 124 -11.66 14.48 -4.54
CA PRO A 124 -13.06 14.52 -4.94
C PRO A 124 -13.99 14.05 -3.82
N ARG A 125 -15.29 14.27 -4.00
CA ARG A 125 -16.32 13.81 -3.05
C ARG A 125 -16.27 12.29 -2.88
N ILE A 126 -16.69 11.80 -1.73
CA ILE A 126 -16.64 10.36 -1.37
C ILE A 126 -17.28 9.45 -2.43
N ARG A 127 -18.41 9.85 -3.02
CA ARG A 127 -19.06 9.09 -4.09
C ARG A 127 -18.11 8.87 -5.28
N GLU A 128 -17.44 9.91 -5.72
CA GLU A 128 -16.48 9.83 -6.84
C GLU A 128 -15.27 8.98 -6.45
N ARG A 129 -14.74 9.14 -5.23
CA ARG A 129 -13.61 8.32 -4.76
C ARG A 129 -13.94 6.83 -4.74
N LEU A 130 -15.17 6.46 -4.36
CA LEU A 130 -15.64 5.08 -4.39
C LEU A 130 -15.81 4.55 -5.83
N GLN A 131 -16.34 5.37 -6.74
CA GLN A 131 -16.44 5.01 -8.17
C GLN A 131 -15.06 4.84 -8.81
N ARG A 132 -14.11 5.72 -8.48
CA ARG A 132 -12.70 5.58 -8.91
C ARG A 132 -12.06 4.31 -8.35
N LEU A 133 -12.36 3.94 -7.12
CA LEU A 133 -11.86 2.71 -6.52
C LEU A 133 -12.40 1.47 -7.25
N ASP A 134 -13.66 1.45 -7.61
CA ASP A 134 -14.29 0.36 -8.37
C ASP A 134 -13.63 0.17 -9.74
N GLU A 135 -13.46 1.25 -10.50
CA GLU A 135 -12.71 1.20 -11.77
C GLU A 135 -11.24 0.78 -11.58
N ALA A 136 -10.59 1.28 -10.52
CA ALA A 136 -9.20 0.92 -10.23
C ALA A 136 -9.03 -0.57 -9.94
N LEU A 137 -9.92 -1.17 -9.18
CA LEU A 137 -9.93 -2.61 -8.92
C LEU A 137 -10.06 -3.41 -10.22
N THR A 138 -10.95 -2.96 -11.12
CA THR A 138 -11.12 -3.56 -12.43
C THR A 138 -9.85 -3.45 -13.27
N VAL A 139 -9.27 -2.24 -13.37
CA VAL A 139 -8.04 -1.99 -14.13
C VAL A 139 -6.88 -2.85 -13.62
N ILE A 140 -6.65 -2.86 -12.30
CA ILE A 140 -5.56 -3.61 -11.68
C ILE A 140 -5.73 -5.11 -11.93
N THR A 141 -6.92 -5.64 -11.70
CA THR A 141 -7.22 -7.08 -11.90
C THR A 141 -6.99 -7.49 -13.34
N ARG A 142 -7.49 -6.71 -14.30
CA ARG A 142 -7.31 -7.00 -15.72
C ARG A 142 -5.84 -6.93 -16.16
N LEU A 143 -5.08 -5.94 -15.67
CA LEU A 143 -3.63 -5.84 -15.95
C LEU A 143 -2.83 -7.04 -15.43
N TRP A 144 -3.32 -7.74 -14.41
CA TRP A 144 -2.67 -8.93 -13.87
C TRP A 144 -3.11 -10.23 -14.54
N THR A 145 -4.25 -10.24 -15.23
CA THR A 145 -4.85 -11.47 -15.77
C THR A 145 -4.93 -11.50 -17.29
N GLU A 146 -4.82 -10.36 -17.98
CA GLU A 146 -4.96 -10.27 -19.42
C GLU A 146 -3.61 -9.87 -20.08
N GLN A 147 -3.35 -10.38 -21.28
CA GLN A 147 -2.13 -10.02 -22.04
C GLN A 147 -2.14 -8.56 -22.54
N ARG A 148 -3.33 -8.06 -22.88
CA ARG A 148 -3.56 -6.67 -23.29
C ARG A 148 -4.85 -6.18 -22.68
N VAL A 149 -4.81 -4.97 -22.14
CA VAL A 149 -5.97 -4.32 -21.53
C VAL A 149 -6.27 -3.06 -22.32
N THR A 150 -7.52 -2.95 -22.76
CA THR A 150 -8.13 -1.68 -23.15
C THR A 150 -9.28 -1.43 -22.21
N PHE A 151 -9.29 -0.28 -21.55
CA PHE A 151 -10.31 0.10 -20.58
C PHE A 151 -10.81 1.52 -20.90
N ALA A 152 -12.10 1.68 -21.06
CA ALA A 152 -12.78 2.96 -21.31
C ALA A 152 -13.74 3.25 -20.16
N GLY A 153 -13.19 3.61 -19.02
CA GLY A 153 -13.96 4.01 -17.83
C GLY A 153 -14.34 5.48 -17.83
N GLN A 154 -15.06 5.88 -16.82
CA GLN A 154 -15.39 7.29 -16.57
C GLN A 154 -14.18 8.06 -16.05
N TYR A 155 -13.32 7.42 -15.27
CA TYR A 155 -12.20 8.04 -14.55
C TYR A 155 -10.83 7.57 -15.07
N TYR A 156 -10.75 6.35 -15.58
CA TYR A 156 -9.50 5.79 -16.10
C TYR A 156 -9.68 5.28 -17.53
N GLN A 157 -8.66 5.48 -18.34
CA GLN A 157 -8.62 5.02 -19.72
C GLN A 157 -7.24 4.38 -20.02
N LEU A 158 -7.26 3.22 -20.65
CA LEU A 158 -6.09 2.45 -21.05
C LEU A 158 -6.25 1.92 -22.47
#